data_f108ec0b15a54448bb66b56c0a32e40b
#
_entry.id   f108ec0b15a54448bb66b56c0a32e40b
#
_cell.length_a   1.000
_cell.length_b   1.000
_cell.length_c   1.000
_cell.angle_alpha   90.00
_cell.angle_beta   90.00
_cell.angle_gamma   90.00
#
_symmetry.space_group_name_H-M   'P 1'
#
loop_
_entity.id
_entity.type
_entity.pdbx_description
1 polymer ?
#
loop_
_entity_poly.entity_id
_entity_poly.type
_entity_poly.pdbx_seq_one_letter_code
_entity_poly.pdbx_strand_id
1 'polypeptide(L)'
;RRIVYLGGMVPDLPPRKLSAHLRSRAEVGQILRASGVPTIELRAGVIIGSGSASFEMLRYLTERLPIMITPRWVTTRTQPIAVRDVLYYLVGAMEYEGFTNRSYDIGGPDVTTYAGMMHGFASVAGLNRRVLLPVNVLSPKLSSHWVGLVTPVPRSIARPLVDSLKMEVVAKNHDIADIVPDPPEGLLTFREAVRLAIKRVQDADVATRWSSASVAGAPSDPLPEDPSW
;
A
#
# COMPACT_ATOMS: atom_id res chain seq x y z
N ARG A 1 5.44 16.90 -23.45
CA ARG A 1 4.42 16.65 -22.39
C ARG A 1 4.33 15.15 -22.17
N ARG A 2 4.16 14.71 -20.91
CA ARG A 2 3.93 13.31 -20.52
C ARG A 2 2.97 13.22 -19.36
N ILE A 3 2.44 12.04 -19.14
CA ILE A 3 1.67 11.68 -17.94
C ILE A 3 2.58 10.80 -17.09
N VAL A 4 2.69 11.10 -15.78
CA VAL A 4 3.23 10.18 -14.78
C VAL A 4 2.09 9.77 -13.86
N TYR A 5 1.85 8.48 -13.75
CA TYR A 5 0.72 7.92 -13.01
C TYR A 5 1.16 6.87 -12.01
N LEU A 6 0.75 7.03 -10.75
CA LEU A 6 0.94 6.02 -9.72
C LEU A 6 -0.24 5.05 -9.71
N GLY A 7 -0.04 3.89 -10.30
CA GLY A 7 -0.98 2.79 -10.35
C GLY A 7 -0.75 1.74 -9.27
N GLY A 8 -1.58 0.69 -9.28
CA GLY A 8 -1.39 -0.49 -8.45
C GLY A 8 -0.68 -1.61 -9.21
N MET A 9 0.18 -2.35 -8.52
CA MET A 9 0.80 -3.54 -9.08
C MET A 9 -0.27 -4.60 -9.34
N VAL A 10 -0.28 -5.13 -10.56
CA VAL A 10 -1.30 -6.06 -11.03
C VAL A 10 -0.70 -7.44 -11.18
N PRO A 11 -1.21 -8.47 -10.48
CA PRO A 11 -0.76 -9.84 -10.66
C PRO A 11 -1.10 -10.34 -12.07
N ASP A 12 -0.36 -11.37 -12.53
CA ASP A 12 -0.55 -11.97 -13.84
C ASP A 12 -1.78 -12.87 -13.88
N LEU A 13 -2.94 -12.24 -13.81
CA LEU A 13 -4.24 -12.90 -13.77
C LEU A 13 -5.20 -12.30 -14.81
N PRO A 14 -6.10 -13.10 -15.37
CA PRO A 14 -7.14 -12.55 -16.22
C PRO A 14 -7.95 -11.46 -15.51
N PRO A 15 -8.38 -10.38 -16.16
CA PRO A 15 -9.10 -9.25 -15.55
C PRO A 15 -10.30 -9.65 -14.69
N ARG A 16 -11.02 -10.72 -15.07
CA ARG A 16 -12.16 -11.27 -14.31
C ARG A 16 -11.79 -11.85 -12.94
N LYS A 17 -10.51 -12.20 -12.72
CA LYS A 17 -10.00 -12.74 -11.47
C LYS A 17 -9.41 -11.65 -10.56
N LEU A 18 -9.20 -10.45 -11.07
CA LEU A 18 -8.71 -9.33 -10.30
C LEU A 18 -9.80 -8.80 -9.35
N SER A 19 -9.40 -8.30 -8.19
CA SER A 19 -10.29 -7.50 -7.34
C SER A 19 -10.78 -6.27 -8.11
N ALA A 20 -11.95 -5.74 -7.73
CA ALA A 20 -12.50 -4.53 -8.37
C ALA A 20 -11.51 -3.36 -8.31
N HIS A 21 -10.78 -3.23 -7.19
CA HIS A 21 -9.75 -2.21 -6.98
C HIS A 21 -8.58 -2.37 -7.98
N LEU A 22 -7.98 -3.56 -8.06
CA LEU A 22 -6.85 -3.80 -8.98
C LEU A 22 -7.26 -3.69 -10.44
N ARG A 23 -8.47 -4.15 -10.79
CA ARG A 23 -9.01 -4.00 -12.13
C ARG A 23 -9.17 -2.53 -12.53
N SER A 24 -9.75 -1.70 -11.66
CA SER A 24 -9.88 -0.26 -11.91
C SER A 24 -8.50 0.41 -12.09
N ARG A 25 -7.49 0.06 -11.27
CA ARG A 25 -6.14 0.59 -11.43
C ARG A 25 -5.50 0.19 -12.76
N ALA A 26 -5.66 -1.08 -13.16
CA ALA A 26 -5.16 -1.56 -14.44
C ALA A 26 -5.84 -0.85 -15.63
N GLU A 27 -7.16 -0.65 -15.55
CA GLU A 27 -7.95 0.03 -16.57
C GLU A 27 -7.53 1.49 -16.75
N VAL A 28 -7.37 2.24 -15.65
CA VAL A 28 -6.85 3.62 -15.70
C VAL A 28 -5.48 3.68 -16.38
N GLY A 29 -4.55 2.80 -15.98
CA GLY A 29 -3.23 2.73 -16.62
C GLY A 29 -3.31 2.45 -18.12
N GLN A 30 -4.21 1.55 -18.56
CA GLN A 30 -4.44 1.26 -19.98
C GLN A 30 -4.99 2.47 -20.74
N ILE A 31 -6.01 3.14 -20.19
CA ILE A 31 -6.62 4.34 -20.80
C ILE A 31 -5.56 5.45 -20.96
N LEU A 32 -4.78 5.70 -19.93
CA LEU A 32 -3.74 6.74 -19.99
C LEU A 32 -2.68 6.43 -21.05
N ARG A 33 -2.20 5.19 -21.14
CA ARG A 33 -1.24 4.79 -22.18
C ARG A 33 -1.82 4.79 -23.58
N ALA A 34 -3.14 4.61 -23.73
CA ALA A 34 -3.84 4.68 -25.01
C ALA A 34 -4.24 6.11 -25.42
N SER A 35 -4.05 7.12 -24.57
CA SER A 35 -4.50 8.50 -24.79
C SER A 35 -3.75 9.26 -25.89
N GLY A 36 -2.66 8.70 -26.42
CA GLY A 36 -1.76 9.39 -27.35
C GLY A 36 -0.71 10.30 -26.65
N VAL A 37 -0.80 10.47 -25.33
CA VAL A 37 0.22 11.16 -24.52
C VAL A 37 1.14 10.14 -23.92
N PRO A 38 2.48 10.24 -24.09
CA PRO A 38 3.43 9.32 -23.50
C PRO A 38 3.21 9.23 -21.98
N THR A 39 3.02 8.00 -21.50
CA THR A 39 2.65 7.74 -20.09
C THR A 39 3.68 6.84 -19.42
N ILE A 40 4.20 7.27 -18.29
CA ILE A 40 4.96 6.45 -17.36
C ILE A 40 4.01 6.03 -16.23
N GLU A 41 3.64 4.76 -16.19
CA GLU A 41 2.84 4.20 -15.10
C GLU A 41 3.77 3.51 -14.11
N LEU A 42 3.88 4.03 -12.90
CA LEU A 42 4.57 3.38 -11.78
C LEU A 42 3.56 2.53 -11.01
N ARG A 43 3.78 1.23 -10.92
CA ARG A 43 2.87 0.30 -10.25
C ARG A 43 3.46 -0.15 -8.93
N ALA A 44 2.87 0.26 -7.82
CA ALA A 44 3.27 -0.11 -6.48
C ALA A 44 2.31 -1.15 -5.86
N GLY A 45 2.84 -1.97 -4.97
CA GLY A 45 2.06 -2.81 -4.07
C GLY A 45 1.60 -2.02 -2.84
N VAL A 46 2.01 -2.47 -1.65
CA VAL A 46 1.70 -1.78 -0.39
C VAL A 46 2.68 -0.63 -0.17
N ILE A 47 2.17 0.59 -0.07
CA ILE A 47 2.98 1.78 0.21
C ILE A 47 2.98 2.03 1.73
N ILE A 48 4.17 2.09 2.31
CA ILE A 48 4.39 2.34 3.74
C ILE A 48 4.68 3.83 3.94
N GLY A 49 3.76 4.49 4.62
CA GLY A 49 3.89 5.91 4.96
C GLY A 49 2.77 6.34 5.90
N SER A 50 3.06 7.29 6.77
CA SER A 50 2.07 7.87 7.68
C SER A 50 0.88 8.44 6.91
N GLY A 51 -0.34 8.20 7.40
CA GLY A 51 -1.57 8.68 6.79
C GLY A 51 -2.07 7.84 5.59
N SER A 52 -1.35 6.79 5.14
CA SER A 52 -1.89 5.87 4.13
C SER A 52 -2.84 4.86 4.77
N ALA A 53 -3.97 4.56 4.09
CA ALA A 53 -4.94 3.59 4.60
C ALA A 53 -4.33 2.20 4.85
N SER A 54 -3.39 1.76 4.01
CA SER A 54 -2.71 0.48 4.16
C SER A 54 -1.82 0.43 5.39
N PHE A 55 -1.06 1.51 5.64
CA PHE A 55 -0.21 1.61 6.82
C PHE A 55 -1.05 1.74 8.10
N GLU A 56 -2.10 2.55 8.08
CA GLU A 56 -3.00 2.70 9.23
C GLU A 56 -3.69 1.37 9.58
N MET A 57 -4.18 0.61 8.60
CA MET A 57 -4.71 -0.73 8.86
C MET A 57 -3.67 -1.62 9.53
N LEU A 58 -2.44 -1.66 9.00
CA LEU A 58 -1.36 -2.46 9.57
C LEU A 58 -1.07 -2.04 11.01
N ARG A 59 -0.95 -0.74 11.26
CA ARG A 59 -0.69 -0.15 12.57
C ARG A 59 -1.75 -0.53 13.58
N TYR A 60 -3.01 -0.17 13.32
CA TYR A 60 -4.10 -0.40 14.26
C TYR A 60 -4.34 -1.89 14.55
N LEU A 61 -4.28 -2.75 13.54
CA LEU A 61 -4.39 -4.19 13.75
C LEU A 61 -3.27 -4.71 14.65
N THR A 62 -2.04 -4.26 14.41
CA THR A 62 -0.88 -4.74 15.16
C THR A 62 -0.84 -4.16 16.58
N GLU A 63 -1.17 -2.89 16.77
CA GLU A 63 -1.16 -2.24 18.08
C GLU A 63 -2.26 -2.79 19.00
N ARG A 64 -3.49 -2.92 18.49
CA ARG A 64 -4.66 -3.27 19.30
C ARG A 64 -4.81 -4.75 19.58
N LEU A 65 -4.26 -5.61 18.73
CA LEU A 65 -4.52 -7.06 18.84
C LEU A 65 -3.23 -7.85 19.08
N PRO A 66 -2.96 -8.25 20.34
CA PRO A 66 -1.82 -9.12 20.65
C PRO A 66 -2.00 -10.54 20.10
N ILE A 67 -3.25 -11.01 19.98
CA ILE A 67 -3.64 -12.31 19.42
C ILE A 67 -4.70 -12.06 18.36
N MET A 68 -4.49 -12.57 17.15
CA MET A 68 -5.39 -12.37 16.01
C MET A 68 -5.76 -13.70 15.37
N ILE A 69 -7.05 -13.93 15.20
CA ILE A 69 -7.55 -14.94 14.27
C ILE A 69 -7.49 -14.35 12.88
N THR A 70 -6.64 -14.87 12.01
CA THR A 70 -6.36 -14.27 10.71
C THR A 70 -6.83 -15.15 9.55
N PRO A 71 -7.31 -14.56 8.44
CA PRO A 71 -7.57 -15.31 7.22
C PRO A 71 -6.25 -15.81 6.59
N ARG A 72 -6.33 -16.80 5.72
CA ARG A 72 -5.16 -17.35 5.01
C ARG A 72 -4.38 -16.32 4.19
N TRP A 73 -5.01 -15.25 3.71
CA TRP A 73 -4.32 -14.24 2.90
C TRP A 73 -3.19 -13.50 3.64
N VAL A 74 -3.11 -13.60 4.97
CA VAL A 74 -1.97 -13.00 5.71
C VAL A 74 -0.62 -13.62 5.33
N THR A 75 -0.61 -14.80 4.71
CA THR A 75 0.59 -15.46 4.19
C THR A 75 0.87 -15.13 2.71
N THR A 76 0.01 -14.32 2.06
CA THR A 76 0.23 -13.88 0.68
C THR A 76 1.46 -12.99 0.62
N ARG A 77 2.31 -13.22 -0.39
CA ARG A 77 3.53 -12.44 -0.59
C ARG A 77 3.21 -11.07 -1.14
N THR A 78 3.95 -10.09 -0.65
CA THR A 78 3.89 -8.70 -1.10
C THR A 78 5.26 -8.06 -1.02
N GLN A 79 5.49 -7.02 -1.82
CA GLN A 79 6.72 -6.24 -1.81
C GLN A 79 6.37 -4.80 -1.46
N PRO A 80 6.39 -4.44 -0.15
CA PRO A 80 6.10 -3.08 0.30
C PRO A 80 7.20 -2.11 -0.16
N ILE A 81 6.81 -0.86 -0.39
CA ILE A 81 7.72 0.23 -0.74
C ILE A 81 7.47 1.43 0.17
N ALA A 82 8.53 2.13 0.57
CA ALA A 82 8.41 3.36 1.34
C ALA A 82 7.81 4.50 0.49
N VAL A 83 6.96 5.32 1.09
CA VAL A 83 6.40 6.50 0.40
C VAL A 83 7.51 7.45 -0.08
N ARG A 84 8.63 7.56 0.65
CA ARG A 84 9.82 8.32 0.23
C ARG A 84 10.31 7.85 -1.15
N ASP A 85 10.45 6.55 -1.32
CA ASP A 85 10.99 5.96 -2.53
C ASP A 85 9.99 6.05 -3.70
N VAL A 86 8.68 5.95 -3.40
CA VAL A 86 7.62 6.22 -4.40
C VAL A 86 7.71 7.66 -4.91
N LEU A 87 7.87 8.63 -4.01
CA LEU A 87 8.00 10.04 -4.39
C LEU A 87 9.28 10.28 -5.18
N TYR A 88 10.39 9.65 -4.83
CA TYR A 88 11.64 9.70 -5.57
C TYR A 88 11.44 9.23 -7.02
N TYR A 89 10.84 8.07 -7.22
CA TYR A 89 10.56 7.55 -8.57
C TYR A 89 9.56 8.43 -9.34
N LEU A 90 8.55 9.00 -8.67
CA LEU A 90 7.61 9.91 -9.33
C LEU A 90 8.31 11.17 -9.86
N VAL A 91 9.17 11.78 -9.04
CA VAL A 91 9.94 12.96 -9.44
C VAL A 91 10.92 12.62 -10.58
N GLY A 92 11.69 11.54 -10.43
CA GLY A 92 12.61 11.11 -11.49
C GLY A 92 11.89 10.76 -12.80
N ALA A 93 10.69 10.16 -12.72
CA ALA A 93 9.89 9.90 -13.92
C ALA A 93 9.35 11.18 -14.59
N MET A 94 9.10 12.25 -13.84
CA MET A 94 8.77 13.57 -14.41
C MET A 94 9.95 14.22 -15.09
N GLU A 95 11.15 14.07 -14.54
CA GLU A 95 12.40 14.66 -15.03
C GLU A 95 13.04 13.85 -16.17
N TYR A 96 12.62 12.60 -16.37
CA TYR A 96 13.18 11.75 -17.44
C TYR A 96 12.92 12.37 -18.82
N GLU A 97 13.99 12.66 -19.58
CA GLU A 97 13.89 13.33 -20.88
C GLU A 97 13.61 12.39 -22.05
N GLY A 98 13.84 11.08 -21.88
CA GLY A 98 13.63 10.07 -22.92
C GLY A 98 12.16 9.83 -23.23
N PHE A 99 11.89 9.03 -24.26
CA PHE A 99 10.53 8.62 -24.64
C PHE A 99 10.23 7.22 -24.10
N THR A 100 9.12 7.10 -23.37
CA THR A 100 8.56 5.80 -22.97
C THR A 100 7.06 5.91 -22.78
N ASN A 101 6.33 4.83 -23.09
CA ASN A 101 4.86 4.71 -22.91
C ASN A 101 4.54 3.33 -22.38
N ARG A 102 4.94 3.04 -21.11
CA ARG A 102 4.76 1.73 -20.50
C ARG A 102 4.59 1.80 -18.99
N SER A 103 4.30 0.66 -18.39
CA SER A 103 4.24 0.46 -16.95
C SER A 103 5.57 -0.09 -16.41
N TYR A 104 5.91 0.32 -15.20
CA TYR A 104 7.06 -0.13 -14.43
C TYR A 104 6.60 -0.56 -13.04
N ASP A 105 6.97 -1.75 -12.61
CA ASP A 105 6.72 -2.19 -11.24
C ASP A 105 7.77 -1.56 -10.32
N ILE A 106 7.31 -0.98 -9.20
CA ILE A 106 8.18 -0.42 -8.17
C ILE A 106 7.92 -1.10 -6.83
N GLY A 107 8.97 -1.58 -6.19
CA GLY A 107 8.92 -2.27 -4.90
C GLY A 107 10.13 -1.93 -4.06
N GLY A 108 10.00 -2.03 -2.74
CA GLY A 108 11.15 -1.91 -1.85
C GLY A 108 12.04 -3.15 -1.92
N PRO A 109 13.16 -3.19 -1.17
CA PRO A 109 14.10 -4.30 -1.21
C PRO A 109 13.55 -5.58 -0.57
N ASP A 110 12.52 -5.48 0.27
CA ASP A 110 11.99 -6.62 1.02
C ASP A 110 10.78 -7.25 0.35
N VAL A 111 10.86 -8.56 0.07
CA VAL A 111 9.68 -9.37 -0.24
C VAL A 111 9.25 -10.08 1.03
N THR A 112 8.03 -9.85 1.48
CA THR A 112 7.49 -10.34 2.74
C THR A 112 6.04 -10.83 2.60
N THR A 113 5.35 -11.06 3.71
CA THR A 113 3.92 -11.36 3.77
C THR A 113 3.23 -10.37 4.70
N TYR A 114 1.88 -10.31 4.68
CA TYR A 114 1.16 -9.47 5.64
C TYR A 114 1.46 -9.85 7.09
N ALA A 115 1.58 -11.15 7.37
CA ALA A 115 2.04 -11.62 8.68
C ALA A 115 3.45 -11.12 9.00
N GLY A 116 4.36 -11.18 8.03
CA GLY A 116 5.71 -10.64 8.15
C GLY A 116 5.73 -9.14 8.43
N MET A 117 4.88 -8.37 7.74
CA MET A 117 4.73 -6.94 8.00
C MET A 117 4.20 -6.65 9.41
N MET A 118 3.21 -7.41 9.91
CA MET A 118 2.69 -7.26 11.27
C MET A 118 3.78 -7.55 12.33
N HIS A 119 4.57 -8.60 12.14
CA HIS A 119 5.69 -8.91 13.02
C HIS A 119 6.81 -7.85 12.93
N GLY A 120 7.12 -7.39 11.73
CA GLY A 120 8.10 -6.32 11.51
C GLY A 120 7.67 -5.00 12.16
N PHE A 121 6.40 -4.61 12.00
CA PHE A 121 5.83 -3.44 12.67
C PHE A 121 5.92 -3.60 14.20
N ALA A 122 5.44 -4.72 14.77
CA ALA A 122 5.49 -4.95 16.22
C ALA A 122 6.92 -4.82 16.76
N SER A 123 7.90 -5.37 16.04
CA SER A 123 9.31 -5.27 16.42
C SER A 123 9.84 -3.83 16.41
N VAL A 124 9.47 -3.01 15.41
CA VAL A 124 9.88 -1.61 15.31
C VAL A 124 9.19 -0.74 16.37
N ALA A 125 7.92 -1.03 16.66
CA ALA A 125 7.10 -0.31 17.63
C ALA A 125 7.40 -0.73 19.11
N GLY A 126 8.34 -1.66 19.35
CA GLY A 126 8.64 -2.15 20.69
C GLY A 126 7.54 -2.99 21.31
N LEU A 127 6.64 -3.56 20.49
CA LEU A 127 5.54 -4.37 20.96
C LEU A 127 5.95 -5.85 21.09
N ASN A 128 5.30 -6.58 22.00
CA ASN A 128 5.47 -8.03 22.08
C ASN A 128 5.09 -8.71 20.76
N ARG A 129 5.69 -9.87 20.47
CA ARG A 129 5.38 -10.64 19.29
C ARG A 129 3.89 -10.95 19.20
N ARG A 130 3.27 -10.64 18.06
CA ARG A 130 1.85 -10.93 17.80
C ARG A 130 1.65 -12.40 17.49
N VAL A 131 0.60 -12.98 18.06
CA VAL A 131 0.19 -14.36 17.77
C VAL A 131 -0.86 -14.32 16.67
N LEU A 132 -0.51 -14.86 15.51
CA LEU A 132 -1.41 -14.94 14.35
C LEU A 132 -1.87 -16.39 14.21
N LEU A 133 -3.17 -16.60 14.30
CA LEU A 133 -3.81 -17.91 14.17
C LEU A 133 -4.57 -17.97 12.83
N PRO A 134 -3.95 -18.50 11.76
CA PRO A 134 -4.61 -18.57 10.46
C PRO A 134 -5.73 -19.62 10.49
N VAL A 135 -6.93 -19.21 10.05
CA VAL A 135 -8.10 -20.09 9.94
C VAL A 135 -8.65 -20.15 8.52
N ASN A 136 -9.18 -21.31 8.15
CA ASN A 136 -9.66 -21.58 6.80
C ASN A 136 -11.03 -20.95 6.49
N VAL A 137 -11.77 -20.50 7.50
CA VAL A 137 -13.22 -20.28 7.42
C VAL A 137 -13.63 -18.79 7.38
N LEU A 138 -12.68 -17.85 7.52
CA LEU A 138 -13.03 -16.42 7.46
C LEU A 138 -13.36 -16.00 6.04
N SER A 139 -14.65 -15.80 5.75
CA SER A 139 -15.09 -15.21 4.50
C SER A 139 -14.59 -13.76 4.36
N PRO A 140 -14.42 -13.24 3.13
CA PRO A 140 -14.03 -11.83 2.92
C PRO A 140 -14.96 -10.83 3.58
N LYS A 141 -16.25 -11.14 3.66
CA LYS A 141 -17.24 -10.31 4.34
C LYS A 141 -16.97 -10.25 5.86
N LEU A 142 -16.65 -11.38 6.47
CA LEU A 142 -16.35 -11.43 7.90
C LEU A 142 -15.03 -10.72 8.23
N SER A 143 -14.01 -10.90 7.38
CA SER A 143 -12.71 -10.22 7.52
C SER A 143 -12.83 -8.70 7.42
N SER A 144 -13.64 -8.19 6.47
CA SER A 144 -13.82 -6.73 6.32
C SER A 144 -14.63 -6.11 7.45
N HIS A 145 -15.59 -6.84 8.04
CA HIS A 145 -16.32 -6.39 9.23
C HIS A 145 -15.39 -6.28 10.44
N TRP A 146 -14.53 -7.27 10.62
CA TRP A 146 -13.58 -7.30 11.72
C TRP A 146 -12.52 -6.19 11.58
N VAL A 147 -11.96 -5.99 10.40
CA VAL A 147 -11.03 -4.87 10.13
C VAL A 147 -11.69 -3.54 10.42
N GLY A 148 -12.94 -3.33 9.96
CA GLY A 148 -13.67 -2.09 10.22
C GLY A 148 -14.11 -1.89 11.69
N LEU A 149 -14.04 -2.92 12.53
CA LEU A 149 -14.29 -2.81 13.97
C LEU A 149 -13.02 -2.41 14.75
N VAL A 150 -11.87 -2.84 14.25
CA VAL A 150 -10.58 -2.68 14.95
C VAL A 150 -9.81 -1.46 14.46
N THR A 151 -10.07 -1.01 13.23
CA THR A 151 -9.37 0.11 12.61
C THR A 151 -10.32 1.27 12.30
N PRO A 152 -9.83 2.52 12.30
CA PRO A 152 -10.63 3.68 11.91
C PRO A 152 -10.89 3.75 10.39
N VAL A 153 -10.36 2.81 9.62
CA VAL A 153 -10.52 2.79 8.17
C VAL A 153 -11.95 2.39 7.80
N PRO A 154 -12.73 3.25 7.10
CA PRO A 154 -14.10 2.95 6.70
C PRO A 154 -14.21 1.65 5.91
N ARG A 155 -15.29 0.93 6.09
CA ARG A 155 -15.55 -0.36 5.39
C ARG A 155 -15.54 -0.21 3.87
N SER A 156 -15.94 0.95 3.35
CA SER A 156 -15.90 1.28 1.92
C SER A 156 -14.49 1.25 1.34
N ILE A 157 -13.49 1.61 2.14
CA ILE A 157 -12.07 1.59 1.79
C ILE A 157 -11.43 0.24 2.17
N ALA A 158 -11.71 -0.25 3.39
CA ALA A 158 -11.11 -1.49 3.89
C ALA A 158 -11.47 -2.70 3.04
N ARG A 159 -12.72 -2.83 2.57
CA ARG A 159 -13.17 -3.99 1.80
C ARG A 159 -12.44 -4.20 0.48
N PRO A 160 -12.32 -3.21 -0.43
CA PRO A 160 -11.55 -3.34 -1.67
C PRO A 160 -10.07 -3.64 -1.41
N LEU A 161 -9.49 -3.05 -0.35
CA LEU A 161 -8.11 -3.33 0.04
C LEU A 161 -7.97 -4.79 0.49
N VAL A 162 -8.79 -5.27 1.43
CA VAL A 162 -8.77 -6.66 1.90
C VAL A 162 -8.96 -7.66 0.76
N ASP A 163 -9.81 -7.37 -0.22
CA ASP A 163 -9.97 -8.23 -1.40
C ASP A 163 -8.70 -8.28 -2.26
N SER A 164 -7.92 -7.21 -2.29
CA SER A 164 -6.65 -7.15 -3.01
C SER A 164 -5.53 -7.90 -2.27
N LEU A 165 -5.58 -8.00 -0.93
CA LEU A 165 -4.56 -8.67 -0.11
C LEU A 165 -4.45 -10.19 -0.38
N LYS A 166 -5.45 -10.79 -1.01
CA LYS A 166 -5.44 -12.21 -1.40
C LYS A 166 -4.54 -12.51 -2.57
N MET A 167 -4.11 -11.48 -3.27
CA MET A 167 -3.33 -11.60 -4.49
C MET A 167 -1.88 -11.29 -4.20
N GLU A 168 -0.98 -12.11 -4.74
CA GLU A 168 0.46 -11.85 -4.67
C GLU A 168 0.78 -10.59 -5.50
N VAL A 169 1.44 -9.62 -4.85
CA VAL A 169 1.88 -8.37 -5.46
C VAL A 169 3.38 -8.18 -5.17
N VAL A 170 4.18 -8.75 -6.06
CA VAL A 170 5.64 -8.68 -6.04
C VAL A 170 6.09 -8.17 -7.41
N ALA A 171 7.03 -7.22 -7.45
CA ALA A 171 7.58 -6.69 -8.69
C ALA A 171 8.22 -7.82 -9.51
N LYS A 172 7.90 -7.85 -10.81
CA LYS A 172 8.39 -8.90 -11.71
C LYS A 172 9.82 -8.65 -12.20
N ASN A 173 10.20 -7.39 -12.19
CA ASN A 173 11.50 -6.91 -12.66
C ASN A 173 11.85 -5.60 -11.94
N HIS A 174 12.95 -4.99 -12.33
CA HIS A 174 13.41 -3.70 -11.83
C HIS A 174 13.69 -2.72 -12.99
N ASP A 175 12.91 -2.82 -14.07
CA ASP A 175 13.08 -2.02 -15.29
C ASP A 175 12.97 -0.52 -15.06
N ILE A 176 12.43 -0.08 -13.93
CA ILE A 176 12.39 1.33 -13.55
C ILE A 176 13.80 1.94 -13.48
N ALA A 177 14.79 1.16 -13.09
CA ALA A 177 16.19 1.60 -13.01
C ALA A 177 16.78 2.04 -14.36
N ASP A 178 16.20 1.58 -15.48
CA ASP A 178 16.62 2.01 -16.83
C ASP A 178 16.31 3.48 -17.11
N ILE A 179 15.32 4.05 -16.41
CA ILE A 179 14.88 5.42 -16.60
C ILE A 179 15.04 6.28 -15.35
N VAL A 180 14.95 5.71 -14.18
CA VAL A 180 15.17 6.35 -12.87
C VAL A 180 15.99 5.40 -12.02
N PRO A 181 17.31 5.57 -11.94
CA PRO A 181 18.16 4.78 -11.06
C PRO A 181 17.71 4.86 -9.60
N ASP A 182 18.00 3.85 -8.82
CA ASP A 182 17.71 3.87 -7.38
C ASP A 182 18.38 5.04 -6.68
N PRO A 183 17.83 5.52 -5.55
CA PRO A 183 18.47 6.53 -4.73
C PRO A 183 19.92 6.13 -4.37
N PRO A 184 20.87 7.06 -4.34
CA PRO A 184 22.27 6.76 -3.99
C PRO A 184 22.43 6.04 -2.63
N GLU A 185 21.56 6.36 -1.68
CA GLU A 185 21.51 5.71 -0.37
C GLU A 185 20.75 4.38 -0.37
N GLY A 186 20.21 3.97 -1.51
CA GLY A 186 19.37 2.79 -1.68
C GLY A 186 17.91 3.00 -1.27
N LEU A 187 17.09 2.01 -1.60
CA LEU A 187 15.69 1.96 -1.19
C LEU A 187 15.58 1.61 0.29
N LEU A 188 14.60 2.19 0.97
CA LEU A 188 14.34 1.90 2.37
C LEU A 188 13.79 0.48 2.56
N THR A 189 14.34 -0.25 3.52
CA THR A 189 13.76 -1.49 3.99
C THR A 189 12.38 -1.25 4.61
N PHE A 190 11.56 -2.29 4.68
CA PHE A 190 10.25 -2.22 5.35
C PHE A 190 10.36 -1.67 6.78
N ARG A 191 11.38 -2.12 7.55
CA ARG A 191 11.58 -1.68 8.93
C ARG A 191 11.95 -0.20 9.04
N GLU A 192 12.77 0.31 8.13
CA GLU A 192 13.12 1.72 8.06
C GLU A 192 11.92 2.58 7.67
N ALA A 193 11.14 2.14 6.68
CA ALA A 193 9.91 2.82 6.28
C ALA A 193 8.89 2.90 7.44
N VAL A 194 8.70 1.80 8.18
CA VAL A 194 7.83 1.77 9.38
C VAL A 194 8.35 2.72 10.46
N ARG A 195 9.67 2.72 10.74
CA ARG A 195 10.26 3.62 11.75
C ARG A 195 10.00 5.09 11.41
N LEU A 196 10.20 5.47 10.15
CA LEU A 196 9.92 6.85 9.69
C LEU A 196 8.44 7.19 9.79
N ALA A 197 7.56 6.26 9.41
CA ALA A 197 6.12 6.48 9.48
C ALA A 197 5.63 6.64 10.93
N ILE A 198 6.10 5.81 11.86
CA ILE A 198 5.79 5.92 13.30
C ILE A 198 6.28 7.26 13.84
N LYS A 199 7.53 7.65 13.52
CA LYS A 199 8.08 8.93 13.97
C LYS A 199 7.22 10.11 13.52
N ARG A 200 6.80 10.16 12.25
CA ARG A 200 5.92 11.22 11.75
C ARG A 200 4.56 11.26 12.43
N VAL A 201 4.00 10.10 12.78
CA VAL A 201 2.75 10.05 13.56
C VAL A 201 2.97 10.60 14.96
N GLN A 202 4.07 10.23 15.64
CA GLN A 202 4.42 10.71 16.99
C GLN A 202 4.70 12.21 17.02
N ASP A 203 5.38 12.71 15.98
CA ASP A 203 5.73 14.14 15.86
C ASP A 203 4.53 14.99 15.38
N ALA A 204 3.35 14.37 15.16
CA ALA A 204 2.15 14.97 14.55
C ALA A 204 2.41 15.62 13.17
N ASP A 205 3.51 15.21 12.49
CA ASP A 205 3.95 15.73 11.18
C ASP A 205 3.44 14.86 10.03
N VAL A 206 2.12 14.69 9.95
CA VAL A 206 1.48 13.92 8.86
C VAL A 206 0.89 14.88 7.84
N ALA A 207 1.64 15.14 6.76
CA ALA A 207 1.29 16.12 5.76
C ALA A 207 0.01 15.76 4.97
N THR A 208 -0.23 14.48 4.73
CA THR A 208 -1.40 13.99 3.97
C THR A 208 -1.96 12.72 4.60
N ARG A 209 -3.29 12.59 4.60
CA ARG A 209 -4.00 11.43 5.15
C ARG A 209 -5.04 10.94 4.15
N TRP A 210 -5.33 9.64 4.17
CA TRP A 210 -6.44 9.08 3.39
C TRP A 210 -7.79 9.75 3.73
N SER A 211 -7.97 10.17 4.98
CA SER A 211 -9.18 10.87 5.46
C SER A 211 -9.29 12.31 4.95
N SER A 212 -8.19 12.93 4.53
CA SER A 212 -8.21 14.27 3.92
C SER A 212 -8.59 14.25 2.44
N ALA A 213 -8.65 13.08 1.81
CA ALA A 213 -9.17 12.90 0.45
C ALA A 213 -10.72 12.90 0.42
N SER A 214 -11.36 13.85 1.09
CA SER A 214 -12.82 13.94 1.17
C SER A 214 -13.40 14.54 -0.11
N VAL A 215 -14.51 13.98 -0.57
CA VAL A 215 -15.37 14.59 -1.60
C VAL A 215 -16.34 15.53 -0.91
N ALA A 216 -16.60 16.70 -1.48
CA ALA A 216 -17.57 17.65 -0.94
C ALA A 216 -18.93 16.96 -0.71
N GLY A 217 -19.46 17.02 0.52
CA GLY A 217 -20.70 16.38 0.93
C GLY A 217 -20.57 14.95 1.47
N ALA A 218 -19.37 14.35 1.48
CA ALA A 218 -19.15 13.11 2.20
C ALA A 218 -19.01 13.38 3.72
N PRO A 219 -19.52 12.49 4.60
CA PRO A 219 -19.27 12.62 6.02
C PRO A 219 -17.77 12.59 6.28
N SER A 220 -17.28 13.55 7.10
CA SER A 220 -15.88 13.55 7.50
C SER A 220 -15.62 12.36 8.40
N ASP A 221 -14.67 11.51 8.01
CA ASP A 221 -14.18 10.47 8.90
C ASP A 221 -13.32 11.10 10.01
N PRO A 222 -13.46 10.66 11.27
CA PRO A 222 -12.62 11.15 12.36
C PRO A 222 -11.14 10.86 12.05
N LEU A 223 -10.29 11.81 12.43
CA LEU A 223 -8.85 11.62 12.29
C LEU A 223 -8.34 10.60 13.32
N PRO A 224 -7.28 9.82 13.01
CA PRO A 224 -6.71 8.88 13.96
C PRO A 224 -6.27 9.49 15.30
N GLU A 225 -6.00 10.79 15.31
CA GLU A 225 -5.59 11.55 16.49
C GLU A 225 -6.76 12.21 17.22
N ASP A 226 -7.98 12.09 16.71
CA ASP A 226 -9.14 12.65 17.39
C ASP A 226 -9.32 11.97 18.75
N PRO A 227 -9.53 12.73 19.85
CA PRO A 227 -9.65 12.15 21.20
C PRO A 227 -10.84 11.19 21.37
N SER A 228 -11.76 11.16 20.41
CA SER A 228 -12.93 10.28 20.38
C SER A 228 -12.62 8.84 19.92
N TRP A 229 -11.39 8.52 19.63
CA TRP A 229 -10.93 7.18 19.22
C TRP A 229 -10.42 6.32 20.38
#